data_d92e07d0f688d9f038c6037198365dd8
#
_entry.id   d92e07d0f688d9f038c6037198365dd8
#
_cell.length_a   1.000
_cell.length_b   1.000
_cell.length_c   1.000
_cell.angle_alpha   90.00
_cell.angle_beta   90.00
_cell.angle_gamma   90.00
#
_symmetry.space_group_name_H-M   'P 1'
#
loop_
_entity.id
_entity.type
_entity.pdbx_description
1 polymer ?
#
loop_
_entity_poly.entity_id
_entity_poly.type
_entity_poly.pdbx_seq_one_letter_code
_entity_poly.pdbx_strand_id
1 'polypeptide(L)'
;MRLFILYFLLFIIPSNQIDESKSLIIYFSRAGENYSVGKVDKGNTEMIVDYITQVTNIKSFKINPETEYPESYSETIEIARNEKSSNARPKIKDPLTNIDNYDTILLGYPIWHTDLPNIVMTQLELLNFEGKTIYPFNTHEGSGTGNSISDIKKVAPSAVVKDGFPLRGQDARKNESRANIDQWLKEDLELNLNSTTSDDEMIRVPQSNSESNFLNISICLLLLILII
;
A
#
# COMPACT_ATOMS: atom_id res chain seq x y z
N MET A 1 21.98 -48.74 -34.86
CA MET A 1 22.06 -47.33 -34.48
C MET A 1 20.75 -46.99 -33.77
N ARG A 2 20.74 -47.04 -32.44
CA ARG A 2 19.53 -46.80 -31.62
C ARG A 2 19.47 -45.30 -31.29
N LEU A 3 18.41 -44.63 -31.79
CA LEU A 3 18.12 -43.23 -31.55
C LEU A 3 17.51 -43.11 -30.16
N PHE A 4 18.24 -42.55 -29.17
CA PHE A 4 17.69 -42.20 -27.87
C PHE A 4 16.99 -40.84 -28.04
N ILE A 5 15.65 -40.87 -28.03
CA ILE A 5 14.84 -39.66 -27.95
C ILE A 5 14.78 -39.27 -26.46
N LEU A 6 15.53 -38.22 -26.11
CA LEU A 6 15.51 -37.64 -24.75
C LEU A 6 14.24 -36.76 -24.64
N TYR A 7 13.20 -37.27 -24.01
CA TYR A 7 12.05 -36.47 -23.63
C TYR A 7 12.45 -35.49 -22.51
N PHE A 8 12.63 -34.23 -22.85
CA PHE A 8 12.72 -33.13 -21.87
C PHE A 8 11.31 -32.84 -21.38
N LEU A 9 10.94 -33.45 -20.26
CA LEU A 9 9.76 -33.04 -19.51
C LEU A 9 10.01 -31.63 -18.94
N LEU A 10 9.53 -30.61 -19.66
CA LEU A 10 9.38 -29.28 -19.10
C LEU A 10 8.35 -29.36 -17.94
N PHE A 11 8.83 -29.47 -16.73
CA PHE A 11 8.03 -29.18 -15.55
C PHE A 11 7.70 -27.69 -15.59
N ILE A 12 6.50 -27.35 -16.06
CA ILE A 12 5.92 -26.04 -15.82
C ILE A 12 5.65 -26.00 -14.31
N ILE A 13 6.57 -25.43 -13.55
CA ILE A 13 6.32 -25.08 -12.16
C ILE A 13 5.29 -23.95 -12.26
N PRO A 14 4.04 -24.12 -11.74
CA PRO A 14 3.10 -23.03 -11.72
C PRO A 14 3.75 -21.88 -10.90
N SER A 15 3.90 -20.71 -11.49
CA SER A 15 4.30 -19.54 -10.74
C SER A 15 3.19 -19.27 -9.71
N ASN A 16 3.52 -19.23 -8.44
CA ASN A 16 2.58 -18.85 -7.38
C ASN A 16 2.24 -17.35 -7.40
N GLN A 17 2.71 -16.65 -8.43
CA GLN A 17 2.48 -15.22 -8.61
C GLN A 17 0.97 -14.93 -8.56
N ILE A 18 0.59 -13.99 -7.69
CA ILE A 18 -0.81 -13.56 -7.63
C ILE A 18 -1.17 -12.79 -8.91
N ASP A 19 -2.41 -12.96 -9.36
CA ASP A 19 -2.97 -12.22 -10.48
C ASP A 19 -3.46 -10.84 -10.01
N GLU A 20 -2.81 -9.77 -10.42
CA GLU A 20 -3.21 -8.40 -10.07
C GLU A 20 -4.66 -8.10 -10.49
N SER A 21 -5.14 -8.65 -11.61
CA SER A 21 -6.51 -8.45 -12.08
C SER A 21 -7.55 -9.16 -11.20
N LYS A 22 -7.11 -10.17 -10.44
CA LYS A 22 -7.87 -10.94 -9.45
C LYS A 22 -7.57 -10.50 -8.01
N SER A 23 -6.89 -9.38 -7.85
CA SER A 23 -6.51 -8.84 -6.55
C SER A 23 -7.23 -7.53 -6.26
N LEU A 24 -7.54 -7.29 -4.99
CA LEU A 24 -8.18 -6.06 -4.51
C LEU A 24 -7.52 -5.61 -3.21
N ILE A 25 -7.21 -4.34 -3.10
CA ILE A 25 -6.85 -3.72 -1.82
C ILE A 25 -8.13 -3.23 -1.15
N ILE A 26 -8.42 -3.73 0.05
CA ILE A 26 -9.47 -3.19 0.92
C ILE A 26 -8.78 -2.52 2.08
N TYR A 27 -9.09 -1.25 2.38
CA TYR A 27 -8.38 -0.58 3.44
C TYR A 27 -9.20 0.45 4.21
N PHE A 28 -8.81 0.66 5.45
CA PHE A 28 -9.24 1.77 6.30
C PHE A 28 -8.03 2.64 6.65
N SER A 29 -8.21 3.95 6.59
CA SER A 29 -7.18 4.92 6.97
C SER A 29 -7.84 6.22 7.42
N ARG A 30 -7.30 6.85 8.47
CA ARG A 30 -7.82 8.08 9.03
C ARG A 30 -6.80 9.22 8.89
N ALA A 31 -7.22 10.34 8.35
CA ALA A 31 -6.53 11.62 8.42
C ALA A 31 -6.68 12.25 9.82
N GLY A 32 -6.20 13.48 10.02
CA GLY A 32 -6.24 14.19 11.29
C GLY A 32 -5.01 13.91 12.17
N GLU A 33 -5.11 14.11 13.47
CA GLU A 33 -4.02 13.88 14.40
C GLU A 33 -3.73 12.39 14.56
N ASN A 34 -2.48 11.99 14.32
CA ASN A 34 -1.98 10.65 14.51
C ASN A 34 -0.82 10.65 15.50
N TYR A 35 -0.73 9.61 16.33
CA TYR A 35 0.34 9.47 17.31
C TYR A 35 1.71 9.47 16.61
N SER A 36 2.70 10.15 17.19
CA SER A 36 4.06 10.31 16.66
C SER A 36 4.20 11.03 15.31
N VAL A 37 3.11 11.24 14.56
CA VAL A 37 3.14 11.87 13.22
C VAL A 37 2.56 13.29 13.27
N GLY A 38 1.62 13.55 14.18
CA GLY A 38 0.89 14.82 14.26
C GLY A 38 -0.32 14.86 13.30
N LYS A 39 -0.77 16.06 12.96
CA LYS A 39 -1.91 16.26 12.06
C LYS A 39 -1.49 16.05 10.60
N VAL A 40 -2.23 15.22 9.90
CA VAL A 40 -2.00 14.86 8.49
C VAL A 40 -3.31 14.87 7.70
N ASP A 41 -3.23 15.26 6.43
CA ASP A 41 -4.37 15.28 5.50
C ASP A 41 -4.68 13.89 4.92
N LYS A 42 -3.70 13.00 4.93
CA LYS A 42 -3.79 11.62 4.46
C LYS A 42 -3.24 10.69 5.54
N GLY A 43 -4.02 9.67 5.92
CA GLY A 43 -3.62 8.73 6.96
C GLY A 43 -2.47 7.81 6.56
N ASN A 44 -1.77 7.27 7.54
CA ASN A 44 -0.55 6.49 7.33
C ASN A 44 -0.77 5.22 6.50
N THR A 45 -1.86 4.48 6.75
CA THR A 45 -2.20 3.28 5.96
C THR A 45 -2.45 3.62 4.48
N GLU A 46 -3.11 4.75 4.21
CA GLU A 46 -3.38 5.23 2.85
C GLU A 46 -2.09 5.57 2.09
N MET A 47 -1.04 6.03 2.77
CA MET A 47 0.27 6.24 2.14
C MET A 47 0.87 4.94 1.59
N ILE A 48 0.69 3.82 2.32
CA ILE A 48 1.12 2.49 1.84
C ILE A 48 0.27 2.06 0.64
N VAL A 49 -1.05 2.25 0.72
CA VAL A 49 -1.96 1.91 -0.39
C VAL A 49 -1.63 2.68 -1.66
N ASP A 50 -1.40 3.98 -1.56
CA ASP A 50 -1.00 4.81 -2.71
C ASP A 50 0.27 4.27 -3.37
N TYR A 51 1.26 3.89 -2.55
CA TYR A 51 2.49 3.32 -3.08
C TYR A 51 2.25 1.96 -3.74
N ILE A 52 1.50 1.05 -3.12
CA ILE A 52 1.17 -0.25 -3.72
C ILE A 52 0.44 -0.05 -5.06
N THR A 53 -0.56 0.84 -5.12
CA THR A 53 -1.30 1.11 -6.36
C THR A 53 -0.43 1.78 -7.44
N GLN A 54 0.61 2.49 -7.05
CA GLN A 54 1.58 3.08 -7.99
C GLN A 54 2.49 2.02 -8.62
N VAL A 55 2.94 1.02 -7.86
CA VAL A 55 3.88 -0.01 -8.34
C VAL A 55 3.21 -1.26 -8.88
N THR A 56 1.89 -1.37 -8.71
CA THR A 56 1.06 -2.48 -9.22
C THR A 56 -0.15 -1.91 -9.96
N ASN A 57 -0.94 -2.79 -10.61
CA ASN A 57 -2.23 -2.40 -11.20
C ASN A 57 -3.42 -2.81 -10.31
N ILE A 58 -3.19 -3.14 -9.05
CA ILE A 58 -4.22 -3.60 -8.12
C ILE A 58 -5.14 -2.44 -7.74
N LYS A 59 -6.44 -2.63 -7.93
CA LYS A 59 -7.46 -1.64 -7.54
C LYS A 59 -7.61 -1.57 -6.03
N SER A 60 -8.03 -0.41 -5.52
CA SER A 60 -8.27 -0.22 -4.09
C SER A 60 -9.70 0.19 -3.79
N PHE A 61 -10.20 -0.24 -2.63
CA PHE A 61 -11.47 0.14 -2.03
C PHE A 61 -11.20 0.70 -0.63
N LYS A 62 -11.57 1.96 -0.39
CA LYS A 62 -11.46 2.62 0.91
C LYS A 62 -12.73 2.41 1.72
N ILE A 63 -12.58 1.92 2.94
CA ILE A 63 -13.67 1.83 3.90
C ILE A 63 -13.91 3.25 4.46
N ASN A 64 -15.07 3.83 4.15
CA ASN A 64 -15.44 5.15 4.63
C ASN A 64 -16.52 5.02 5.71
N PRO A 65 -16.32 5.56 6.92
CA PRO A 65 -17.34 5.55 7.95
C PRO A 65 -18.54 6.42 7.52
N GLU A 66 -19.76 6.04 7.93
CA GLU A 66 -20.96 6.88 7.76
C GLU A 66 -20.84 8.17 8.59
N THR A 67 -20.26 8.06 9.78
CA THR A 67 -19.90 9.19 10.64
C THR A 67 -18.40 9.24 10.76
N GLU A 68 -17.78 10.31 10.27
CA GLU A 68 -16.33 10.47 10.30
C GLU A 68 -15.78 10.45 11.73
N TYR A 69 -14.64 9.83 11.92
CA TYR A 69 -13.90 9.91 13.17
C TYR A 69 -13.35 11.33 13.37
N PRO A 70 -13.28 11.81 14.63
CA PRO A 70 -12.75 13.15 14.91
C PRO A 70 -11.34 13.37 14.36
N GLU A 71 -11.02 14.64 14.08
CA GLU A 71 -9.61 15.00 13.76
C GLU A 71 -8.68 14.79 14.96
N SER A 72 -9.19 15.02 16.18
CA SER A 72 -8.43 14.86 17.44
C SER A 72 -8.05 13.41 17.69
N TYR A 73 -6.78 13.20 18.02
CA TYR A 73 -6.25 11.88 18.37
C TYR A 73 -6.90 11.35 19.68
N SER A 74 -7.00 12.20 20.70
CA SER A 74 -7.57 11.79 21.99
C SER A 74 -9.03 11.36 21.90
N GLU A 75 -9.85 12.10 21.16
CA GLU A 75 -11.26 11.76 20.94
C GLU A 75 -11.39 10.46 20.14
N THR A 76 -10.54 10.27 19.11
CA THR A 76 -10.52 9.04 18.32
C THR A 76 -10.17 7.81 19.17
N ILE A 77 -9.18 7.92 20.07
CA ILE A 77 -8.82 6.84 21.01
C ILE A 77 -10.02 6.46 21.90
N GLU A 78 -10.74 7.44 22.40
CA GLU A 78 -11.89 7.19 23.27
C GLU A 78 -13.01 6.48 22.51
N ILE A 79 -13.34 6.93 21.30
CA ILE A 79 -14.31 6.27 20.43
C ILE A 79 -13.89 4.83 20.14
N ALA A 80 -12.64 4.61 19.70
CA ALA A 80 -12.13 3.28 19.39
C ALA A 80 -12.15 2.34 20.61
N ARG A 81 -11.88 2.87 21.82
CA ARG A 81 -12.00 2.11 23.08
C ARG A 81 -13.44 1.69 23.35
N ASN A 82 -14.39 2.60 23.14
CA ASN A 82 -15.81 2.34 23.33
C ASN A 82 -16.34 1.33 22.31
N GLU A 83 -15.94 1.45 21.04
CA GLU A 83 -16.26 0.49 20.00
C GLU A 83 -15.74 -0.91 20.34
N LYS A 84 -14.48 -1.01 20.77
CA LYS A 84 -13.87 -2.28 21.19
C LYS A 84 -14.62 -2.89 22.37
N SER A 85 -14.87 -2.12 23.44
CA SER A 85 -15.50 -2.62 24.66
C SER A 85 -16.94 -3.08 24.47
N SER A 86 -17.69 -2.42 23.58
CA SER A 86 -19.07 -2.75 23.25
C SER A 86 -19.19 -3.73 22.06
N ASN A 87 -18.07 -4.16 21.47
CA ASN A 87 -18.05 -4.93 20.23
C ASN A 87 -18.90 -4.29 19.12
N ALA A 88 -18.86 -2.96 19.03
CA ALA A 88 -19.62 -2.19 18.06
C ALA A 88 -19.30 -2.54 16.61
N ARG A 89 -20.25 -2.28 15.72
CA ARG A 89 -20.08 -2.36 14.27
C ARG A 89 -20.43 -1.00 13.68
N PRO A 90 -19.43 -0.07 13.60
CA PRO A 90 -19.65 1.24 13.01
C PRO A 90 -20.17 1.12 11.59
N LYS A 91 -21.14 1.96 11.23
CA LYS A 91 -21.72 1.93 9.88
C LYS A 91 -20.73 2.46 8.86
N ILE A 92 -20.76 1.85 7.67
CA ILE A 92 -19.93 2.19 6.52
C ILE A 92 -20.80 2.88 5.49
N LYS A 93 -20.29 3.98 4.94
CA LYS A 93 -20.88 4.63 3.78
C LYS A 93 -20.52 3.83 2.53
N ASP A 94 -21.53 3.42 1.76
CA ASP A 94 -21.36 2.67 0.52
C ASP A 94 -20.44 1.43 0.70
N PRO A 95 -20.80 0.46 1.56
CA PRO A 95 -19.94 -0.68 1.86
C PRO A 95 -19.76 -1.58 0.63
N LEU A 96 -18.58 -2.19 0.54
CA LEU A 96 -18.33 -3.25 -0.43
C LEU A 96 -19.13 -4.50 -0.02
N THR A 97 -19.92 -5.06 -0.94
CA THR A 97 -20.78 -6.22 -0.65
C THR A 97 -20.45 -7.45 -1.49
N ASN A 98 -19.56 -7.31 -2.49
CA ASN A 98 -19.19 -8.41 -3.36
C ASN A 98 -17.71 -8.34 -3.73
N ILE A 99 -17.02 -9.48 -3.58
CA ILE A 99 -15.62 -9.70 -3.96
C ILE A 99 -15.43 -10.97 -4.80
N ASP A 100 -16.49 -11.47 -5.45
CA ASP A 100 -16.48 -12.76 -6.17
C ASP A 100 -15.44 -12.79 -7.30
N ASN A 101 -15.14 -11.63 -7.89
CA ASN A 101 -14.15 -11.51 -8.96
C ASN A 101 -12.70 -11.53 -8.49
N TYR A 102 -12.44 -11.57 -7.17
CA TYR A 102 -11.11 -11.48 -6.59
C TYR A 102 -10.77 -12.76 -5.82
N ASP A 103 -9.56 -13.24 -6.01
CA ASP A 103 -9.00 -14.39 -5.30
C ASP A 103 -8.05 -13.95 -4.18
N THR A 104 -7.47 -12.76 -4.33
CA THR A 104 -6.49 -12.18 -3.40
C THR A 104 -6.97 -10.83 -2.87
N ILE A 105 -6.94 -10.68 -1.55
CA ILE A 105 -7.29 -9.44 -0.85
C ILE A 105 -6.08 -8.94 -0.07
N LEU A 106 -5.59 -7.76 -0.41
CA LEU A 106 -4.64 -7.02 0.41
C LEU A 106 -5.45 -6.19 1.40
N LEU A 107 -5.36 -6.46 2.69
CA LEU A 107 -6.17 -5.80 3.72
C LEU A 107 -5.32 -4.81 4.52
N GLY A 108 -5.56 -3.50 4.34
CA GLY A 108 -4.83 -2.41 4.97
C GLY A 108 -5.58 -1.74 6.12
N TYR A 109 -4.94 -1.55 7.28
CA TYR A 109 -5.58 -0.92 8.44
C TYR A 109 -4.56 -0.36 9.45
N PRO A 110 -4.93 0.65 10.25
CA PRO A 110 -4.16 1.03 11.43
C PRO A 110 -4.46 0.07 12.60
N ILE A 111 -3.50 -0.16 13.49
CA ILE A 111 -3.76 -0.86 14.74
C ILE A 111 -4.35 0.13 15.77
N TRP A 112 -5.55 -0.18 16.27
CA TRP A 112 -6.22 0.58 17.32
C TRP A 112 -6.36 -0.27 18.59
N HIS A 113 -5.83 0.21 19.72
CA HIS A 113 -5.83 -0.54 20.99
C HIS A 113 -5.36 -2.01 20.85
N THR A 114 -4.30 -2.23 20.08
CA THR A 114 -3.70 -3.53 19.76
C THR A 114 -4.54 -4.45 18.86
N ASP A 115 -5.69 -4.02 18.39
CA ASP A 115 -6.63 -4.84 17.63
C ASP A 115 -6.93 -4.26 16.24
N LEU A 116 -7.67 -5.05 15.46
CA LEU A 116 -8.29 -4.61 14.21
C LEU A 116 -9.38 -3.56 14.52
N PRO A 117 -9.42 -2.40 13.86
CA PRO A 117 -10.49 -1.43 14.07
C PRO A 117 -11.87 -2.03 13.75
N ASN A 118 -12.86 -1.73 14.62
CA ASN A 118 -14.18 -2.32 14.49
C ASN A 118 -14.89 -2.02 13.17
N ILE A 119 -14.62 -0.87 12.55
CA ILE A 119 -15.14 -0.55 11.22
C ILE A 119 -14.61 -1.49 10.13
N VAL A 120 -13.36 -1.97 10.27
CA VAL A 120 -12.80 -2.98 9.36
C VAL A 120 -13.51 -4.32 9.56
N MET A 121 -13.78 -4.71 10.82
CA MET A 121 -14.58 -5.90 11.12
C MET A 121 -15.97 -5.81 10.50
N THR A 122 -16.64 -4.63 10.58
CA THR A 122 -17.93 -4.41 9.90
C THR A 122 -17.84 -4.71 8.41
N GLN A 123 -16.79 -4.22 7.73
CA GLN A 123 -16.63 -4.47 6.31
C GLN A 123 -16.38 -5.94 5.99
N LEU A 124 -15.55 -6.61 6.77
CA LEU A 124 -15.22 -8.02 6.52
C LEU A 124 -16.44 -8.93 6.72
N GLU A 125 -17.30 -8.64 7.69
CA GLU A 125 -18.53 -9.41 7.98
C GLU A 125 -19.56 -9.36 6.83
N LEU A 126 -19.45 -8.42 5.91
CA LEU A 126 -20.32 -8.29 4.74
C LEU A 126 -19.85 -9.11 3.53
N LEU A 127 -18.68 -9.74 3.60
CA LEU A 127 -18.01 -10.36 2.46
C LEU A 127 -17.89 -11.87 2.61
N ASN A 128 -17.95 -12.58 1.48
CA ASN A 128 -17.64 -14.00 1.42
C ASN A 128 -16.18 -14.22 1.05
N PHE A 129 -15.42 -14.85 1.96
CA PHE A 129 -14.00 -15.13 1.79
C PHE A 129 -13.68 -16.58 1.41
N GLU A 130 -14.68 -17.39 1.06
CA GLU A 130 -14.46 -18.78 0.63
C GLU A 130 -13.52 -18.83 -0.57
N GLY A 131 -12.45 -19.64 -0.45
CA GLY A 131 -11.43 -19.80 -1.50
C GLY A 131 -10.49 -18.62 -1.69
N LYS A 132 -10.54 -17.58 -0.84
CA LYS A 132 -9.74 -16.38 -0.98
C LYS A 132 -8.54 -16.36 -0.03
N THR A 133 -7.49 -15.67 -0.44
CA THR A 133 -6.31 -15.41 0.38
C THR A 133 -6.29 -13.94 0.81
N ILE A 134 -6.10 -13.68 2.11
CA ILE A 134 -5.95 -12.34 2.66
C ILE A 134 -4.47 -12.12 3.03
N TYR A 135 -3.90 -11.03 2.51
CA TYR A 135 -2.57 -10.50 2.86
C TYR A 135 -2.75 -9.23 3.69
N PRO A 136 -2.71 -9.32 5.02
CA PRO A 136 -2.84 -8.14 5.87
C PRO A 136 -1.60 -7.27 5.82
N PHE A 137 -1.80 -5.94 5.84
CA PHE A 137 -0.74 -4.99 6.14
C PHE A 137 -1.29 -3.89 7.05
N ASN A 138 -0.47 -3.42 7.98
CA ASN A 138 -0.97 -2.46 8.95
C ASN A 138 0.04 -1.38 9.32
N THR A 139 -0.49 -0.24 9.77
CA THR A 139 0.31 0.79 10.42
C THR A 139 0.10 0.75 11.93
N HIS A 140 1.19 0.96 12.68
CA HIS A 140 1.21 0.90 14.13
C HIS A 140 2.23 1.88 14.72
N GLU A 141 2.24 2.06 16.05
CA GLU A 141 3.25 2.84 16.75
C GLU A 141 3.94 2.04 17.88
N GLY A 142 4.28 0.76 17.57
CA GLY A 142 5.04 -0.10 18.46
C GLY A 142 4.40 -1.47 18.75
N SER A 143 3.12 -1.67 18.40
CA SER A 143 2.40 -2.93 18.65
C SER A 143 2.59 -4.01 17.58
N GLY A 144 3.26 -3.71 16.46
CA GLY A 144 3.33 -4.64 15.33
C GLY A 144 1.94 -4.92 14.76
N THR A 145 1.61 -6.18 14.53
CA THR A 145 0.27 -6.62 14.11
C THR A 145 -0.74 -6.70 15.26
N GLY A 146 -0.29 -6.63 16.51
CA GLY A 146 -1.16 -6.83 17.66
C GLY A 146 -1.98 -8.14 17.57
N ASN A 147 -3.27 -8.06 17.87
CA ASN A 147 -4.21 -9.19 17.77
C ASN A 147 -4.90 -9.27 16.38
N SER A 148 -4.65 -8.32 15.48
CA SER A 148 -5.42 -8.15 14.25
C SER A 148 -5.47 -9.38 13.36
N ILE A 149 -4.39 -10.14 13.24
CA ILE A 149 -4.37 -11.38 12.46
C ILE A 149 -5.35 -12.42 13.03
N SER A 150 -5.39 -12.55 14.36
CA SER A 150 -6.36 -13.41 15.03
C SER A 150 -7.81 -12.94 14.81
N ASP A 151 -8.02 -11.63 14.82
CA ASP A 151 -9.35 -11.05 14.60
C ASP A 151 -9.83 -11.24 13.16
N ILE A 152 -8.94 -11.08 12.18
CA ILE A 152 -9.24 -11.39 10.77
C ILE A 152 -9.62 -12.87 10.61
N LYS A 153 -8.84 -13.79 11.20
CA LYS A 153 -9.14 -15.24 11.16
C LYS A 153 -10.49 -15.60 11.79
N LYS A 154 -10.93 -14.84 12.82
CA LYS A 154 -12.26 -15.05 13.43
C LYS A 154 -13.40 -14.58 12.53
N VAL A 155 -13.21 -13.42 11.88
CA VAL A 155 -14.24 -12.79 11.04
C VAL A 155 -14.33 -13.42 9.65
N ALA A 156 -13.21 -13.91 9.11
CA ALA A 156 -13.10 -14.53 7.80
C ALA A 156 -12.55 -15.99 7.91
N PRO A 157 -13.26 -16.91 8.59
CA PRO A 157 -12.73 -18.23 8.89
C PRO A 157 -12.55 -19.12 7.65
N SER A 158 -13.19 -18.79 6.54
CA SER A 158 -13.04 -19.49 5.25
C SER A 158 -11.87 -19.01 4.40
N ALA A 159 -11.20 -17.91 4.80
CA ALA A 159 -10.05 -17.38 4.09
C ALA A 159 -8.75 -18.06 4.52
N VAL A 160 -7.78 -18.08 3.60
CA VAL A 160 -6.37 -18.30 3.95
C VAL A 160 -5.78 -16.95 4.37
N VAL A 161 -5.55 -16.73 5.66
CA VAL A 161 -4.99 -15.48 6.18
C VAL A 161 -3.48 -15.63 6.38
N LYS A 162 -2.71 -14.85 5.62
CA LYS A 162 -1.24 -14.82 5.68
C LYS A 162 -0.74 -14.04 6.89
N ASP A 163 0.57 -14.11 7.14
CA ASP A 163 1.21 -13.26 8.13
C ASP A 163 1.11 -11.79 7.70
N GLY A 164 0.97 -10.90 8.68
CA GLY A 164 0.79 -9.48 8.39
C GLY A 164 2.12 -8.76 8.14
N PHE A 165 2.09 -7.74 7.28
CA PHE A 165 3.19 -6.80 7.08
C PHE A 165 2.97 -5.54 7.95
N PRO A 166 3.63 -5.41 9.12
CA PRO A 166 3.51 -4.23 9.98
C PRO A 166 4.53 -3.16 9.59
N LEU A 167 4.09 -1.91 9.52
CA LEU A 167 4.97 -0.75 9.32
C LEU A 167 4.60 0.35 10.32
N ARG A 168 5.60 1.03 10.91
CA ARG A 168 5.30 2.17 11.78
C ARG A 168 4.67 3.29 10.96
N GLY A 169 3.66 3.98 11.52
CA GLY A 169 2.95 5.05 10.83
C GLY A 169 3.88 6.19 10.38
N GLN A 170 4.85 6.57 11.22
CA GLN A 170 5.87 7.55 10.84
C GLN A 170 6.77 7.07 9.69
N ASP A 171 7.02 5.75 9.59
CA ASP A 171 7.86 5.18 8.54
C ASP A 171 7.08 5.02 7.23
N ALA A 172 5.78 4.79 7.27
CA ALA A 172 4.92 4.75 6.08
C ALA A 172 4.98 6.03 5.22
N ARG A 173 5.50 7.12 5.80
CA ARG A 173 5.66 8.43 5.15
C ARG A 173 7.07 8.67 4.58
N LYS A 174 7.99 7.73 4.76
CA LYS A 174 9.39 7.84 4.34
C LYS A 174 9.64 7.05 3.05
N ASN A 175 10.42 7.61 2.14
CA ASN A 175 10.80 6.92 0.92
C ASN A 175 11.61 5.64 1.18
N GLU A 176 12.42 5.63 2.23
CA GLU A 176 13.23 4.46 2.61
C GLU A 176 12.39 3.21 2.91
N SER A 177 11.15 3.40 3.38
CA SER A 177 10.24 2.29 3.67
C SER A 177 9.64 1.64 2.43
N ARG A 178 9.73 2.29 1.27
CA ARG A 178 9.27 1.73 -0.02
C ARG A 178 10.00 0.43 -0.35
N ALA A 179 11.30 0.34 -0.06
CA ALA A 179 12.07 -0.88 -0.26
C ALA A 179 11.52 -2.07 0.55
N ASN A 180 11.05 -1.83 1.78
CA ASN A 180 10.45 -2.87 2.62
C ASN A 180 9.09 -3.32 2.06
N ILE A 181 8.30 -2.38 1.54
CA ILE A 181 7.02 -2.69 0.88
C ILE A 181 7.28 -3.50 -0.40
N ASP A 182 8.25 -3.09 -1.22
CA ASP A 182 8.63 -3.82 -2.43
C ASP A 182 9.10 -5.24 -2.13
N GLN A 183 9.91 -5.40 -1.08
CA GLN A 183 10.36 -6.71 -0.63
C GLN A 183 9.17 -7.59 -0.25
N TRP A 184 8.26 -7.08 0.57
CA TRP A 184 7.05 -7.79 0.97
C TRP A 184 6.19 -8.18 -0.24
N LEU A 185 5.95 -7.26 -1.18
CA LEU A 185 5.18 -7.53 -2.40
C LEU A 185 5.82 -8.61 -3.27
N LYS A 186 7.15 -8.64 -3.36
CA LYS A 186 7.90 -9.62 -4.15
C LYS A 186 8.00 -10.97 -3.48
N GLU A 187 8.25 -11.02 -2.17
CA GLU A 187 8.52 -12.26 -1.45
C GLU A 187 7.24 -12.99 -1.02
N ASP A 188 6.25 -12.24 -0.50
CA ASP A 188 5.02 -12.83 0.01
C ASP A 188 3.92 -12.97 -1.04
N LEU A 189 3.85 -12.03 -2.00
CA LEU A 189 2.83 -12.03 -3.05
C LEU A 189 3.38 -12.45 -4.42
N GLU A 190 4.70 -12.63 -4.54
CA GLU A 190 5.39 -12.98 -5.79
C GLU A 190 5.07 -12.02 -6.96
N LEU A 191 4.88 -10.73 -6.66
CA LEU A 191 4.54 -9.71 -7.64
C LEU A 191 5.76 -9.20 -8.43
N ASN A 192 5.57 -8.99 -9.72
CA ASN A 192 6.50 -8.22 -10.55
C ASN A 192 6.10 -6.75 -10.52
N LEU A 193 6.89 -5.93 -9.82
CA LEU A 193 6.57 -4.53 -9.66
C LEU A 193 6.92 -3.70 -10.91
N ASN A 194 6.08 -2.74 -11.25
CA ASN A 194 6.41 -1.74 -12.25
C ASN A 194 7.64 -0.95 -11.79
N SER A 195 8.61 -0.74 -12.69
CA SER A 195 9.74 0.12 -12.35
C SER A 195 9.23 1.54 -12.09
N THR A 196 9.29 1.99 -10.85
CA THR A 196 9.15 3.41 -10.56
C THR A 196 10.41 4.09 -11.11
N THR A 197 10.25 4.89 -12.18
CA THR A 197 11.30 5.83 -12.56
C THR A 197 11.59 6.65 -11.31
N SER A 198 12.85 6.54 -10.86
CA SER A 198 13.32 7.24 -9.66
C SER A 198 12.92 8.72 -9.73
N ASP A 199 12.34 9.24 -8.66
CA ASP A 199 11.93 10.65 -8.47
C ASP A 199 13.08 11.67 -8.58
N ASP A 200 14.22 11.30 -9.15
CA ASP A 200 15.36 12.19 -9.41
C ASP A 200 15.08 13.23 -10.52
N GLU A 201 13.94 13.13 -11.22
CA GLU A 201 13.62 14.08 -12.29
C GLU A 201 12.71 15.25 -11.87
N MET A 202 12.16 15.23 -10.65
CA MET A 202 11.23 16.29 -10.18
C MET A 202 11.84 17.36 -9.26
N ILE A 203 13.16 17.37 -9.04
CA ILE A 203 13.85 18.47 -8.34
C ILE A 203 14.91 19.09 -9.26
N ARG A 204 14.55 19.43 -10.47
CA ARG A 204 15.25 20.48 -11.21
C ARG A 204 14.42 21.76 -11.09
N VAL A 205 14.61 22.46 -9.99
CA VAL A 205 14.33 23.89 -9.93
C VAL A 205 15.13 24.53 -11.07
N PRO A 206 14.54 25.30 -11.99
CA PRO A 206 15.31 26.04 -12.98
C PRO A 206 16.16 27.03 -12.19
N GLN A 207 17.46 26.76 -12.07
CA GLN A 207 18.38 27.80 -11.66
C GLN A 207 18.36 28.84 -12.75
N SER A 208 17.92 30.05 -12.41
CA SER A 208 18.07 31.24 -13.23
C SER A 208 19.55 31.46 -13.49
N ASN A 209 20.01 31.01 -14.65
CA ASN A 209 21.35 31.37 -15.14
C ASN A 209 21.37 32.86 -15.51
N SER A 210 21.69 33.69 -14.52
CA SER A 210 22.26 35.00 -14.74
C SER A 210 23.76 34.87 -14.57
N GLU A 211 24.48 34.38 -15.59
CA GLU A 211 25.90 34.60 -15.81
C GLU A 211 26.40 33.63 -16.89
N SER A 212 26.42 34.04 -18.12
CA SER A 212 27.37 33.64 -19.17
C SER A 212 26.92 34.07 -20.59
N ASN A 213 26.57 35.36 -20.75
CA ASN A 213 26.39 35.92 -22.09
C ASN A 213 27.60 36.77 -22.55
N PHE A 214 28.78 36.56 -21.98
CA PHE A 214 29.98 37.33 -22.36
C PHE A 214 31.08 36.55 -23.09
N LEU A 215 30.92 35.26 -23.36
CA LEU A 215 31.99 34.45 -23.97
C LEU A 215 31.69 33.89 -25.37
N ASN A 216 30.47 34.08 -25.91
CA ASN A 216 30.14 33.58 -27.25
C ASN A 216 30.21 34.61 -28.39
N ILE A 217 30.54 35.88 -28.11
CA ILE A 217 30.70 36.89 -29.17
C ILE A 217 32.14 36.94 -29.71
N SER A 218 33.11 36.39 -28.96
CA SER A 218 34.54 36.47 -29.39
C SER A 218 34.99 35.36 -30.35
N ILE A 219 34.22 34.24 -30.42
CA ILE A 219 34.59 33.10 -31.28
C ILE A 219 34.00 33.20 -32.70
N CYS A 220 32.87 33.91 -32.87
CA CYS A 220 32.31 34.14 -34.21
C CYS A 220 33.09 35.24 -35.02
N LEU A 221 33.87 36.12 -34.41
CA LEU A 221 34.62 37.14 -35.13
C LEU A 221 36.00 36.67 -35.58
N LEU A 222 36.49 35.53 -35.09
CA LEU A 222 37.82 34.97 -35.48
C LEU A 222 37.77 34.02 -36.68
N LEU A 223 36.56 33.57 -37.10
CA LEU A 223 36.38 32.69 -38.26
C LEU A 223 36.08 33.44 -39.57
N LEU A 224 35.91 34.75 -39.53
CA LEU A 224 35.67 35.60 -40.72
C LEU A 224 36.91 36.26 -41.30
N ILE A 225 38.11 36.04 -40.74
CA ILE A 225 39.39 36.66 -41.21
C ILE A 225 40.31 35.63 -41.94
N LEU A 226 39.83 34.40 -42.15
CA LEU A 226 40.63 33.34 -42.83
C LEU A 226 40.09 32.92 -44.19
N ILE A 227 39.22 33.73 -44.81
CA ILE A 227 38.76 33.53 -46.20
C ILE A 227 38.77 34.91 -46.88
N ILE A 228 39.96 35.48 -47.12
CA ILE A 228 40.33 36.39 -48.20
C ILE A 228 41.81 36.11 -48.55
#